data_44c65c4874559738cdbdef05bc3fc042
#
_entry.id   44c65c4874559738cdbdef05bc3fc042
#
_cell.length_a   1.000
_cell.length_b   1.000
_cell.length_c   1.000
_cell.angle_alpha   90.00
_cell.angle_beta   90.00
_cell.angle_gamma   90.00
#
_symmetry.space_group_name_H-M   'P 1'
#
loop_
_entity.id
_entity.type
_entity.pdbx_description
1 polymer ?
#
loop_
_entity_poly.entity_id
_entity_poly.type
_entity_poly.pdbx_seq_one_letter_code
_entity_poly.pdbx_strand_id
1 'polypeptide(L)'
;MLRLRLLCTLLFLCCFLKTAAQEEFIDPPSKHLVTIPFVQFTGGVIVFKALLDNFKDSLNFILDTGSGGISLDSATVESLGLKPGPPERIIRGIGGVRKVGFLKKRSLHLGEYEIDSLDFHIIDYEVLTSLYGQKIDGIIGYSVLSRYILKINYEKQEIDFYTKGTMKYPKGGYLLRPYIRMLPYLKSTISDNRKSGFNYLFDLGAGLTVLFSDDFVNDSAFLKTKRKRYLKQGEGLGGRVDMYLTVMKSLRIGPYRFRNVPVNIFNDDYNVTSYPSLGGLIGNEIFRRFNVILNYEKQQIHLTPNRFFTSPFDYAYSGIELYLVDGVAVTGKIPAGSPAEKAGLNEGDEILAINNRFGMQLDDLKQALQSTYGKVKIIYRRKGVLLTTVMNVINISKK
;
A
#
# COMPACT_ATOMS: atom_id res chain seq x y z
N MET A 1 -69.47 -31.14 -22.83
CA MET A 1 -68.33 -30.95 -23.78
C MET A 1 -67.48 -29.74 -23.50
N LEU A 2 -68.04 -28.58 -23.14
CA LEU A 2 -67.26 -27.35 -22.89
C LEU A 2 -66.27 -27.48 -21.71
N ARG A 3 -66.69 -28.10 -20.57
CA ARG A 3 -65.86 -28.31 -19.39
C ARG A 3 -64.66 -29.24 -19.65
N LEU A 4 -64.83 -30.25 -20.48
CA LEU A 4 -63.76 -31.20 -20.84
C LEU A 4 -62.72 -30.55 -21.75
N ARG A 5 -63.11 -29.64 -22.65
CA ARG A 5 -62.21 -28.89 -23.49
C ARG A 5 -61.40 -27.88 -22.71
N LEU A 6 -62.00 -27.22 -21.70
CA LEU A 6 -61.30 -26.30 -20.80
C LEU A 6 -60.25 -27.01 -19.93
N LEU A 7 -60.56 -28.23 -19.46
CA LEU A 7 -59.62 -29.05 -18.66
C LEU A 7 -58.43 -29.53 -19.50
N CYS A 8 -58.68 -29.95 -20.77
CA CYS A 8 -57.58 -30.32 -21.66
C CYS A 8 -56.70 -29.13 -22.06
N THR A 9 -57.26 -27.93 -22.24
CA THR A 9 -56.47 -26.72 -22.55
C THR A 9 -55.63 -26.27 -21.35
N LEU A 10 -56.15 -26.39 -20.11
CA LEU A 10 -55.37 -26.11 -18.92
C LEU A 10 -54.24 -27.12 -18.70
N LEU A 11 -54.48 -28.42 -18.93
CA LEU A 11 -53.44 -29.46 -18.88
C LEU A 11 -52.35 -29.22 -19.93
N PHE A 12 -52.75 -28.80 -21.14
CA PHE A 12 -51.79 -28.49 -22.21
C PHE A 12 -50.97 -27.23 -21.93
N LEU A 13 -51.55 -26.22 -21.25
CA LEU A 13 -50.83 -25.03 -20.83
C LEU A 13 -49.80 -25.31 -19.70
N CYS A 14 -50.13 -26.24 -18.78
CA CYS A 14 -49.20 -26.68 -17.73
C CYS A 14 -48.00 -27.46 -18.30
N CYS A 15 -48.13 -28.18 -19.43
CA CYS A 15 -47.02 -28.89 -20.05
C CYS A 15 -46.02 -27.98 -20.79
N PHE A 16 -46.36 -26.71 -21.02
CA PHE A 16 -45.47 -25.72 -21.63
C PHE A 16 -44.71 -24.84 -20.62
N LEU A 17 -45.00 -24.97 -19.34
CA LEU A 17 -44.12 -24.43 -18.32
C LEU A 17 -42.83 -25.28 -18.28
N LYS A 18 -41.99 -25.10 -19.30
CA LYS A 18 -40.61 -25.49 -19.18
C LYS A 18 -40.06 -24.69 -18.00
N THR A 19 -39.97 -25.30 -16.86
CA THR A 19 -39.04 -24.85 -15.83
C THR A 19 -37.67 -24.91 -16.48
N ALA A 20 -37.21 -23.79 -17.02
CA ALA A 20 -35.81 -23.62 -17.26
C ALA A 20 -35.20 -23.67 -15.86
N ALA A 21 -34.79 -24.87 -15.43
CA ALA A 21 -33.84 -25.00 -14.35
C ALA A 21 -32.61 -24.27 -14.86
N GLN A 22 -32.46 -22.99 -14.47
CA GLN A 22 -31.19 -22.34 -14.57
C GLN A 22 -30.30 -23.19 -13.65
N GLU A 23 -29.40 -23.95 -14.25
CA GLU A 23 -28.26 -24.50 -13.50
C GLU A 23 -27.53 -23.30 -12.91
N GLU A 24 -27.81 -23.04 -11.65
CA GLU A 24 -27.07 -22.05 -10.89
C GLU A 24 -25.67 -22.64 -10.73
N PHE A 25 -24.74 -22.16 -11.54
CA PHE A 25 -23.34 -22.60 -11.49
C PHE A 25 -22.77 -22.05 -10.19
N ILE A 26 -22.86 -22.84 -9.13
CA ILE A 26 -22.31 -22.50 -7.83
C ILE A 26 -20.81 -22.82 -7.89
N ASP A 27 -20.00 -21.77 -7.83
CA ASP A 27 -18.54 -21.96 -7.74
C ASP A 27 -18.19 -22.89 -6.58
N PRO A 28 -17.23 -23.79 -6.75
CA PRO A 28 -16.77 -24.66 -5.69
C PRO A 28 -16.26 -23.84 -4.49
N PRO A 29 -16.30 -24.39 -3.27
CA PRO A 29 -15.68 -23.73 -2.11
C PRO A 29 -14.20 -23.46 -2.35
N SER A 30 -13.72 -22.28 -1.97
CA SER A 30 -12.30 -21.96 -1.98
C SER A 30 -11.53 -22.86 -1.02
N LYS A 31 -10.36 -23.38 -1.44
CA LYS A 31 -9.48 -24.23 -0.67
C LYS A 31 -8.26 -23.45 -0.21
N HIS A 32 -7.87 -23.61 1.04
CA HIS A 32 -6.62 -23.09 1.57
C HIS A 32 -5.43 -23.75 0.86
N LEU A 33 -4.44 -22.98 0.46
CA LEU A 33 -3.24 -23.42 -0.24
C LEU A 33 -2.02 -23.35 0.68
N VAL A 34 -1.74 -22.17 1.20
CA VAL A 34 -0.57 -21.90 2.04
C VAL A 34 -0.83 -20.69 2.94
N THR A 35 -0.22 -20.70 4.12
CA THR A 35 -0.09 -19.55 5.02
C THR A 35 1.37 -19.11 5.04
N ILE A 36 1.64 -17.84 4.80
CA ILE A 36 2.99 -17.27 4.86
C ILE A 36 3.06 -16.18 5.93
N PRO A 37 4.14 -16.13 6.71
CA PRO A 37 4.38 -15.02 7.64
C PRO A 37 4.84 -13.78 6.88
N PHE A 38 4.59 -12.59 7.46
CA PHE A 38 5.12 -11.34 6.94
C PHE A 38 5.63 -10.44 8.07
N VAL A 39 6.43 -9.44 7.70
CA VAL A 39 6.85 -8.35 8.57
C VAL A 39 6.14 -7.07 8.14
N GLN A 40 5.75 -6.24 9.11
CA GLN A 40 5.22 -4.92 8.82
C GLN A 40 6.31 -3.88 8.96
N PHE A 41 6.49 -3.06 7.92
CA PHE A 41 7.28 -1.85 7.99
C PHE A 41 6.41 -0.63 8.30
N THR A 42 7.06 0.52 8.48
CA THR A 42 6.42 1.81 8.71
C THR A 42 5.26 2.04 7.73
N GLY A 43 4.13 2.53 8.25
CA GLY A 43 2.90 2.70 7.45
C GLY A 43 2.14 1.40 7.15
N GLY A 44 2.57 0.27 7.73
CA GLY A 44 1.90 -1.02 7.60
C GLY A 44 2.29 -1.82 6.35
N VAL A 45 3.28 -1.37 5.58
CA VAL A 45 3.74 -2.08 4.38
C VAL A 45 4.12 -3.51 4.71
N ILE A 46 3.59 -4.45 3.94
CA ILE A 46 3.78 -5.89 4.14
C ILE A 46 4.99 -6.34 3.34
N VAL A 47 5.94 -6.96 4.01
CA VAL A 47 7.09 -7.65 3.38
C VAL A 47 7.08 -9.11 3.80
N PHE A 48 7.15 -10.00 2.82
CA PHE A 48 7.21 -11.45 3.04
C PHE A 48 8.32 -12.09 2.22
N LYS A 49 8.69 -13.33 2.57
CA LYS A 49 9.75 -14.07 1.91
C LYS A 49 9.19 -15.10 0.94
N ALA A 50 9.84 -15.21 -0.22
CA ALA A 50 9.59 -16.27 -1.20
C ALA A 50 10.90 -16.70 -1.87
N LEU A 51 10.94 -17.91 -2.41
CA LEU A 51 12.07 -18.38 -3.24
C LEU A 51 11.72 -18.13 -4.71
N LEU A 52 12.71 -17.72 -5.48
CA LEU A 52 12.60 -17.60 -6.93
C LEU A 52 13.15 -18.89 -7.58
N ASP A 53 12.34 -19.57 -8.37
CA ASP A 53 12.72 -20.83 -9.03
C ASP A 53 13.39 -21.81 -8.06
N ASN A 54 14.55 -22.33 -8.44
CA ASN A 54 15.36 -23.27 -7.65
C ASN A 54 16.48 -22.59 -6.83
N PHE A 55 16.46 -21.25 -6.73
CA PHE A 55 17.44 -20.55 -5.89
C PHE A 55 17.20 -20.85 -4.41
N LYS A 56 18.27 -20.97 -3.63
CA LYS A 56 18.20 -21.39 -2.22
C LYS A 56 17.89 -20.23 -1.28
N ASP A 57 18.28 -19.01 -1.66
CA ASP A 57 18.13 -17.83 -0.83
C ASP A 57 16.74 -17.24 -1.00
N SER A 58 16.07 -16.99 0.10
CA SER A 58 14.76 -16.35 0.09
C SER A 58 14.89 -14.86 -0.17
N LEU A 59 14.02 -14.37 -1.04
CA LEU A 59 13.92 -12.97 -1.45
C LEU A 59 12.79 -12.26 -0.69
N ASN A 60 12.95 -10.95 -0.42
CA ASN A 60 11.98 -10.12 0.27
C ASN A 60 11.07 -9.39 -0.73
N PHE A 61 9.78 -9.66 -0.67
CA PHE A 61 8.78 -9.07 -1.55
C PHE A 61 7.80 -8.17 -0.81
N ILE A 62 7.55 -6.99 -1.35
CA ILE A 62 6.44 -6.14 -0.91
C ILE A 62 5.14 -6.64 -1.53
N LEU A 63 4.07 -6.74 -0.72
CA LEU A 63 2.70 -6.97 -1.19
C LEU A 63 2.09 -5.63 -1.61
N ASP A 64 1.75 -5.48 -2.90
CA ASP A 64 1.31 -4.20 -3.44
C ASP A 64 0.09 -4.36 -4.36
N THR A 65 -1.07 -3.92 -3.88
CA THR A 65 -2.31 -3.88 -4.67
C THR A 65 -2.38 -2.70 -5.63
N GLY A 66 -1.49 -1.72 -5.49
CA GLY A 66 -1.29 -0.59 -6.41
C GLY A 66 -0.42 -0.93 -7.63
N SER A 67 0.23 -2.11 -7.63
CA SER A 67 1.04 -2.58 -8.74
C SER A 67 0.25 -3.47 -9.71
N GLY A 68 0.27 -3.14 -11.01
CA GLY A 68 -0.37 -3.93 -12.06
C GLY A 68 0.38 -5.20 -12.46
N GLY A 69 1.62 -5.37 -12.00
CA GLY A 69 2.49 -6.49 -12.34
C GLY A 69 3.22 -7.06 -11.15
N ILE A 70 4.30 -7.76 -11.44
CA ILE A 70 5.29 -8.23 -10.48
C ILE A 70 6.68 -7.80 -10.95
N SER A 71 7.58 -7.60 -10.02
CA SER A 71 8.91 -7.09 -10.34
C SER A 71 10.01 -7.75 -9.49
N LEU A 72 11.23 -7.67 -10.02
CA LEU A 72 12.46 -8.00 -9.30
C LEU A 72 13.39 -6.80 -9.31
N ASP A 73 14.17 -6.69 -8.26
CA ASP A 73 15.24 -5.72 -8.14
C ASP A 73 16.39 -6.02 -9.10
N SER A 74 16.94 -4.98 -9.74
CA SER A 74 18.02 -5.12 -10.71
C SER A 74 19.30 -5.71 -10.11
N ALA A 75 19.69 -5.29 -8.90
CA ALA A 75 20.85 -5.83 -8.21
C ALA A 75 20.64 -7.30 -7.78
N THR A 76 19.41 -7.68 -7.42
CA THR A 76 19.06 -9.08 -7.15
C THR A 76 19.16 -9.93 -8.41
N VAL A 77 18.65 -9.45 -9.54
CA VAL A 77 18.74 -10.14 -10.84
C VAL A 77 20.19 -10.37 -11.24
N GLU A 78 21.05 -9.36 -11.07
CA GLU A 78 22.48 -9.44 -11.34
C GLU A 78 23.17 -10.46 -10.41
N SER A 79 22.90 -10.41 -9.11
CA SER A 79 23.49 -11.32 -8.11
C SER A 79 23.12 -12.79 -8.35
N LEU A 80 21.94 -13.04 -8.92
CA LEU A 80 21.47 -14.38 -9.31
C LEU A 80 21.98 -14.82 -10.70
N GLY A 81 22.75 -13.99 -11.40
CA GLY A 81 23.27 -14.26 -12.74
C GLY A 81 22.18 -14.35 -13.82
N LEU A 82 21.01 -13.76 -13.57
CA LEU A 82 19.87 -13.78 -14.49
C LEU A 82 20.01 -12.69 -15.55
N LYS A 83 19.54 -12.98 -16.76
CA LYS A 83 19.61 -12.03 -17.90
C LYS A 83 18.19 -11.66 -18.35
N PRO A 84 17.71 -10.46 -18.04
CA PRO A 84 16.44 -9.98 -18.55
C PRO A 84 16.51 -9.70 -20.06
N GLY A 85 15.34 -9.76 -20.71
CA GLY A 85 15.19 -9.28 -22.07
C GLY A 85 15.41 -7.76 -22.18
N PRO A 86 15.48 -7.22 -23.40
CA PRO A 86 15.69 -5.79 -23.61
C PRO A 86 14.56 -4.96 -22.98
N PRO A 87 14.85 -3.70 -22.59
CA PRO A 87 13.85 -2.83 -21.99
C PRO A 87 12.88 -2.29 -23.07
N GLU A 88 11.74 -2.96 -23.19
CA GLU A 88 10.73 -2.67 -24.23
C GLU A 88 9.46 -1.99 -23.70
N ARG A 89 9.15 -2.13 -22.41
CA ARG A 89 7.92 -1.58 -21.82
C ARG A 89 8.20 -0.40 -20.91
N ILE A 90 7.25 0.52 -20.90
CA ILE A 90 7.25 1.70 -20.03
C ILE A 90 6.30 1.43 -18.87
N ILE A 91 6.79 1.61 -17.66
CA ILE A 91 5.98 1.64 -16.44
C ILE A 91 5.99 3.03 -15.81
N ARG A 92 4.91 3.37 -15.13
CA ARG A 92 4.76 4.62 -14.38
C ARG A 92 4.64 4.32 -12.91
N GLY A 93 5.26 5.15 -12.09
CA GLY A 93 5.14 5.13 -10.66
C GLY A 93 5.29 6.54 -10.09
N ILE A 94 4.98 6.70 -8.81
CA ILE A 94 5.21 7.97 -8.10
C ILE A 94 6.70 8.33 -8.26
N GLY A 95 6.97 9.56 -8.66
CA GLY A 95 8.32 10.07 -8.91
C GLY A 95 8.85 9.85 -10.32
N GLY A 96 8.15 9.16 -11.24
CA GLY A 96 8.60 9.09 -12.62
C GLY A 96 8.14 7.90 -13.46
N VAL A 97 8.81 7.82 -14.61
CA VAL A 97 8.57 6.81 -15.65
C VAL A 97 9.86 6.02 -15.88
N ARG A 98 9.75 4.70 -16.01
CA ARG A 98 10.89 3.82 -16.25
C ARG A 98 10.62 2.90 -17.44
N LYS A 99 11.67 2.66 -18.24
CA LYS A 99 11.66 1.65 -19.30
C LYS A 99 12.29 0.38 -18.75
N VAL A 100 11.58 -0.75 -18.84
CA VAL A 100 11.93 -1.99 -18.14
C VAL A 100 12.05 -3.19 -19.08
N GLY A 101 12.97 -4.09 -18.76
CA GLY A 101 13.08 -5.42 -19.33
C GLY A 101 12.28 -6.44 -18.53
N PHE A 102 12.21 -7.69 -19.02
CA PHE A 102 11.44 -8.77 -18.39
C PHE A 102 12.26 -10.04 -18.23
N LEU A 103 12.08 -10.72 -17.10
CA LEU A 103 12.37 -12.14 -16.91
C LEU A 103 11.06 -12.91 -17.03
N LYS A 104 10.95 -13.77 -18.06
CA LYS A 104 9.72 -14.48 -18.39
C LYS A 104 9.71 -15.90 -17.83
N LYS A 105 8.51 -16.43 -17.58
CA LYS A 105 8.24 -17.83 -17.21
C LYS A 105 9.05 -18.30 -15.99
N ARG A 106 9.06 -17.47 -14.95
CA ARG A 106 9.68 -17.80 -13.66
C ARG A 106 8.63 -18.39 -12.71
N SER A 107 9.08 -18.99 -11.62
CA SER A 107 8.22 -19.47 -10.54
C SER A 107 8.60 -18.84 -9.20
N LEU A 108 7.62 -18.72 -8.31
CA LEU A 108 7.77 -18.31 -6.92
C LEU A 108 7.29 -19.43 -6.00
N HIS A 109 8.10 -19.77 -5.01
CA HIS A 109 7.72 -20.73 -3.98
C HIS A 109 7.38 -20.01 -2.68
N LEU A 110 6.13 -20.18 -2.22
CA LEU A 110 5.61 -19.74 -0.95
C LEU A 110 5.56 -20.95 -0.01
N GLY A 111 6.64 -21.21 0.74
CA GLY A 111 6.82 -22.49 1.39
C GLY A 111 6.85 -23.63 0.36
N GLU A 112 5.96 -24.61 0.51
CA GLU A 112 5.84 -25.73 -0.43
C GLU A 112 4.94 -25.45 -1.65
N TYR A 113 4.26 -24.28 -1.66
CA TYR A 113 3.35 -23.92 -2.75
C TYR A 113 4.07 -23.15 -3.85
N GLU A 114 4.00 -23.66 -5.09
CA GLU A 114 4.60 -23.04 -6.26
C GLU A 114 3.58 -22.25 -7.06
N ILE A 115 3.98 -21.04 -7.47
CA ILE A 115 3.26 -20.18 -8.42
C ILE A 115 4.10 -20.05 -9.66
N ASP A 116 3.71 -20.68 -10.72
CA ASP A 116 4.44 -20.73 -11.99
C ASP A 116 4.02 -19.62 -13.00
N SER A 117 4.70 -19.63 -14.14
CA SER A 117 4.39 -18.80 -15.32
C SER A 117 4.28 -17.32 -14.97
N LEU A 118 5.28 -16.80 -14.26
CA LEU A 118 5.37 -15.41 -13.84
C LEU A 118 6.37 -14.64 -14.71
N ASP A 119 5.96 -13.45 -15.17
CA ASP A 119 6.79 -12.52 -15.91
C ASP A 119 7.13 -11.32 -15.04
N PHE A 120 8.38 -11.22 -14.59
CA PHE A 120 8.87 -10.14 -13.74
C PHE A 120 9.45 -9.01 -14.58
N HIS A 121 9.03 -7.79 -14.36
CA HIS A 121 9.75 -6.63 -14.85
C HIS A 121 10.87 -6.24 -13.88
N ILE A 122 11.93 -5.67 -14.41
CA ILE A 122 13.15 -5.38 -13.64
C ILE A 122 13.19 -3.90 -13.32
N ILE A 123 13.31 -3.59 -12.02
CA ILE A 123 13.38 -2.23 -11.49
C ILE A 123 14.50 -2.16 -10.46
N ASP A 124 15.10 -1.00 -10.31
CA ASP A 124 16.02 -0.68 -9.24
C ASP A 124 15.25 -0.29 -7.98
N TYR A 125 15.47 -1.03 -6.89
CA TYR A 125 14.87 -0.79 -5.57
C TYR A 125 15.87 -0.33 -4.52
N GLU A 126 17.02 0.22 -4.89
CA GLU A 126 18.02 0.74 -3.98
C GLU A 126 17.42 1.76 -2.99
N VAL A 127 16.61 2.70 -3.51
CA VAL A 127 15.96 3.72 -2.69
C VAL A 127 14.98 3.11 -1.69
N LEU A 128 14.17 2.12 -2.09
CA LEU A 128 13.26 1.41 -1.18
C LEU A 128 14.03 0.58 -0.15
N THR A 129 15.11 -0.08 -0.56
CA THR A 129 16.01 -0.81 0.33
C THR A 129 16.60 0.12 1.39
N SER A 130 17.11 1.27 0.99
CA SER A 130 17.62 2.28 1.92
C SER A 130 16.52 2.83 2.83
N LEU A 131 15.32 3.09 2.29
CA LEU A 131 14.18 3.62 3.05
C LEU A 131 13.71 2.66 4.13
N TYR A 132 13.63 1.36 3.83
CA TYR A 132 13.17 0.36 4.82
C TYR A 132 14.32 -0.23 5.66
N GLY A 133 15.58 0.03 5.30
CA GLY A 133 16.74 -0.54 5.99
C GLY A 133 16.85 -2.07 5.85
N GLN A 134 16.15 -2.63 4.88
CA GLN A 134 16.18 -4.04 4.54
C GLN A 134 16.09 -4.19 3.02
N LYS A 135 16.87 -5.12 2.47
CA LYS A 135 16.87 -5.40 1.05
C LYS A 135 15.46 -5.74 0.56
N ILE A 136 14.99 -5.03 -0.44
CA ILE A 136 13.75 -5.29 -1.16
C ILE A 136 14.12 -5.91 -2.50
N ASP A 137 13.77 -7.17 -2.68
CA ASP A 137 14.11 -7.94 -3.88
C ASP A 137 13.03 -7.87 -4.94
N GLY A 138 11.82 -7.44 -4.58
CA GLY A 138 10.76 -7.29 -5.57
C GLY A 138 9.42 -6.84 -4.99
N ILE A 139 8.44 -6.71 -5.89
CA ILE A 139 7.05 -6.36 -5.57
C ILE A 139 6.12 -7.41 -6.17
N ILE A 140 5.16 -7.87 -5.39
CA ILE A 140 4.10 -8.78 -5.80
C ILE A 140 2.79 -8.00 -5.93
N GLY A 141 2.31 -7.86 -7.18
CA GLY A 141 1.09 -7.15 -7.50
C GLY A 141 0.06 -8.02 -8.23
N TYR A 142 -0.78 -7.37 -9.06
CA TYR A 142 -1.94 -7.96 -9.71
C TYR A 142 -1.68 -9.31 -10.40
N SER A 143 -0.55 -9.49 -11.08
CA SER A 143 -0.23 -10.72 -11.81
C SER A 143 -0.26 -11.99 -10.94
N VAL A 144 -0.02 -11.85 -9.63
CA VAL A 144 -0.16 -12.94 -8.65
C VAL A 144 -1.48 -12.81 -7.90
N LEU A 145 -1.78 -11.60 -7.37
CA LEU A 145 -2.93 -11.37 -6.49
C LEU A 145 -4.27 -11.73 -7.14
N SER A 146 -4.40 -11.55 -8.46
CA SER A 146 -5.61 -11.89 -9.21
C SER A 146 -5.85 -13.40 -9.39
N ARG A 147 -4.86 -14.24 -9.11
CA ARG A 147 -4.97 -15.69 -9.22
C ARG A 147 -5.60 -16.34 -7.99
N TYR A 148 -5.62 -15.63 -6.85
CA TYR A 148 -5.96 -16.17 -5.53
C TYR A 148 -6.96 -15.28 -4.79
N ILE A 149 -7.59 -15.87 -3.76
CA ILE A 149 -8.20 -15.09 -2.69
C ILE A 149 -7.16 -14.99 -1.57
N LEU A 150 -6.86 -13.77 -1.15
CA LEU A 150 -5.91 -13.52 -0.07
C LEU A 150 -6.66 -13.14 1.19
N LYS A 151 -6.26 -13.73 2.33
CA LYS A 151 -6.72 -13.30 3.65
C LYS A 151 -5.52 -12.83 4.45
N ILE A 152 -5.47 -11.54 4.74
CA ILE A 152 -4.36 -10.87 5.41
C ILE A 152 -4.77 -10.61 6.85
N ASN A 153 -4.02 -11.18 7.79
CA ASN A 153 -4.21 -10.99 9.22
C ASN A 153 -3.06 -10.16 9.79
N TYR A 154 -3.31 -8.87 10.01
CA TYR A 154 -2.28 -7.96 10.54
C TYR A 154 -1.93 -8.19 12.01
N GLU A 155 -2.81 -8.83 12.78
CA GLU A 155 -2.54 -9.13 14.19
C GLU A 155 -1.60 -10.31 14.35
N LYS A 156 -1.77 -11.34 13.51
CA LYS A 156 -0.91 -12.52 13.47
C LYS A 156 0.30 -12.35 12.55
N GLN A 157 0.25 -11.35 11.66
CA GLN A 157 1.23 -11.14 10.58
C GLN A 157 1.33 -12.34 9.63
N GLU A 158 0.18 -12.79 9.16
CA GLU A 158 0.03 -13.95 8.27
C GLU A 158 -0.82 -13.60 7.05
N ILE A 159 -0.46 -14.15 5.90
CA ILE A 159 -1.26 -14.14 4.66
C ILE A 159 -1.63 -15.56 4.32
N ASP A 160 -2.93 -15.85 4.28
CA ASP A 160 -3.46 -17.10 3.75
C ASP A 160 -3.80 -16.93 2.27
N PHE A 161 -3.33 -17.83 1.43
CA PHE A 161 -3.69 -17.94 0.02
C PHE A 161 -4.72 -19.04 -0.15
N TYR A 162 -5.77 -18.75 -0.94
CA TYR A 162 -6.83 -19.69 -1.27
C TYR A 162 -7.03 -19.77 -2.78
N THR A 163 -7.53 -20.92 -3.26
CA THR A 163 -8.04 -21.03 -4.63
C THR A 163 -9.20 -20.06 -4.85
N LYS A 164 -9.44 -19.70 -6.11
CA LYS A 164 -10.70 -19.07 -6.50
C LYS A 164 -11.90 -19.95 -6.12
N GLY A 165 -13.06 -19.33 -5.96
CA GLY A 165 -14.28 -20.02 -5.57
C GLY A 165 -15.11 -19.27 -4.54
N THR A 166 -16.07 -19.97 -3.92
CA THR A 166 -16.94 -19.41 -2.89
C THR A 166 -16.18 -19.32 -1.57
N MET A 167 -16.11 -18.12 -0.98
CA MET A 167 -15.53 -17.88 0.34
C MET A 167 -16.58 -17.38 1.33
N LYS A 168 -16.58 -17.96 2.54
CA LYS A 168 -17.40 -17.49 3.65
C LYS A 168 -16.67 -16.37 4.39
N TYR A 169 -17.23 -15.16 4.36
CA TYR A 169 -16.66 -14.02 5.06
C TYR A 169 -16.97 -14.04 6.55
N PRO A 170 -16.02 -13.59 7.41
CA PRO A 170 -16.24 -13.50 8.86
C PRO A 170 -17.40 -12.56 9.22
N LYS A 171 -18.07 -12.85 10.33
CA LYS A 171 -19.04 -11.92 10.93
C LYS A 171 -18.30 -10.69 11.53
N GLY A 172 -19.00 -9.56 11.67
CA GLY A 172 -18.47 -8.36 12.31
C GLY A 172 -17.63 -7.46 11.41
N GLY A 173 -17.47 -7.83 10.13
CA GLY A 173 -16.82 -7.01 9.10
C GLY A 173 -17.82 -6.39 8.12
N TYR A 174 -17.29 -5.75 7.08
CA TYR A 174 -18.06 -5.14 6.01
C TYR A 174 -17.49 -5.53 4.65
N LEU A 175 -18.37 -5.97 3.76
CA LEU A 175 -18.03 -6.35 2.39
C LEU A 175 -18.14 -5.14 1.47
N LEU A 176 -17.00 -4.66 1.01
CA LEU A 176 -16.89 -3.64 -0.04
C LEU A 176 -16.99 -4.30 -1.41
N ARG A 177 -17.56 -3.58 -2.37
CA ARG A 177 -17.61 -3.95 -3.79
C ARG A 177 -16.83 -2.92 -4.59
N PRO A 178 -15.49 -3.04 -4.64
CA PRO A 178 -14.66 -2.17 -5.45
C PRO A 178 -14.91 -2.41 -6.94
N TYR A 179 -14.61 -1.41 -7.75
CA TYR A 179 -14.42 -1.64 -9.17
C TYR A 179 -12.99 -2.13 -9.39
N ILE A 180 -12.82 -3.37 -9.86
CA ILE A 180 -11.51 -3.97 -10.14
C ILE A 180 -11.43 -4.26 -11.64
N ARG A 181 -10.56 -3.54 -12.35
CA ARG A 181 -10.15 -3.90 -13.72
C ARG A 181 -8.80 -4.61 -13.69
N MET A 182 -7.81 -3.96 -13.15
CA MET A 182 -6.48 -4.49 -12.81
C MET A 182 -6.14 -4.09 -11.37
N LEU A 183 -6.37 -2.84 -11.03
CA LEU A 183 -6.20 -2.31 -9.69
C LEU A 183 -7.56 -2.11 -9.01
N PRO A 184 -7.67 -2.26 -7.69
CA PRO A 184 -8.92 -2.14 -6.96
C PRO A 184 -9.23 -0.68 -6.60
N TYR A 185 -10.39 -0.17 -7.04
CA TYR A 185 -10.84 1.20 -6.78
C TYR A 185 -12.05 1.20 -5.84
N LEU A 186 -11.90 1.88 -4.70
CA LEU A 186 -12.93 2.00 -3.68
C LEU A 186 -13.65 3.34 -3.75
N LYS A 187 -14.98 3.31 -3.79
CA LYS A 187 -15.78 4.52 -3.55
C LYS A 187 -15.68 4.89 -2.08
N SER A 188 -15.10 6.06 -1.81
CA SER A 188 -14.91 6.58 -0.45
C SER A 188 -15.33 8.04 -0.36
N THR A 189 -15.53 8.53 0.85
CA THR A 189 -15.93 9.92 1.08
C THR A 189 -14.90 10.60 1.97
N ILE A 190 -14.37 11.71 1.49
CA ILE A 190 -13.51 12.62 2.24
C ILE A 190 -14.27 13.85 2.67
N SER A 191 -13.85 14.50 3.74
CA SER A 191 -14.46 15.74 4.21
C SER A 191 -13.46 16.59 4.97
N ASP A 192 -13.43 17.86 4.64
CA ASP A 192 -12.76 18.92 5.42
C ASP A 192 -13.57 20.23 5.35
N ASN A 193 -13.36 21.08 4.31
CA ASN A 193 -14.22 22.22 4.00
C ASN A 193 -15.53 21.76 3.37
N ARG A 194 -15.42 20.87 2.40
CA ARG A 194 -16.53 20.25 1.70
C ARG A 194 -16.47 18.74 1.86
N LYS A 195 -17.60 18.08 1.59
CA LYS A 195 -17.69 16.63 1.49
C LYS A 195 -17.59 16.25 0.02
N SER A 196 -16.66 15.37 -0.31
CA SER A 196 -16.47 14.84 -1.66
C SER A 196 -16.48 13.33 -1.63
N GLY A 197 -17.31 12.71 -2.48
CA GLY A 197 -17.31 11.27 -2.72
C GLY A 197 -16.63 10.99 -4.05
N PHE A 198 -15.59 10.14 -4.03
CA PHE A 198 -14.81 9.81 -5.23
C PHE A 198 -14.31 8.36 -5.18
N ASN A 199 -13.73 7.89 -6.27
CA ASN A 199 -13.03 6.60 -6.30
C ASN A 199 -11.56 6.81 -5.95
N TYR A 200 -11.02 5.92 -5.12
CA TYR A 200 -9.63 5.93 -4.68
C TYR A 200 -9.02 4.55 -4.89
N LEU A 201 -7.76 4.49 -5.28
CA LEU A 201 -7.02 3.25 -5.32
C LEU A 201 -6.91 2.66 -3.90
N PHE A 202 -7.20 1.36 -3.76
CA PHE A 202 -6.92 0.57 -2.56
C PHE A 202 -5.48 0.06 -2.67
N ASP A 203 -4.58 0.63 -1.87
CA ASP A 203 -3.14 0.42 -2.04
C ASP A 203 -2.47 -0.08 -0.76
N LEU A 204 -2.14 -1.38 -0.72
CA LEU A 204 -1.43 -2.01 0.39
C LEU A 204 0.10 -1.81 0.31
N GLY A 205 0.63 -1.40 -0.85
CA GLY A 205 2.04 -1.08 -1.02
C GLY A 205 2.42 0.31 -0.54
N ALA A 206 1.44 1.22 -0.43
CA ALA A 206 1.68 2.59 0.02
C ALA A 206 1.64 2.73 1.55
N GLY A 207 2.79 2.94 2.18
CA GLY A 207 2.93 3.11 3.64
C GLY A 207 2.46 4.47 4.18
N LEU A 208 1.32 4.96 3.73
CA LEU A 208 0.73 6.24 4.12
C LEU A 208 -0.79 6.10 4.30
N THR A 209 -1.46 7.15 4.77
CA THR A 209 -2.91 7.16 4.96
C THR A 209 -3.65 7.42 3.65
N VAL A 210 -3.46 8.62 3.07
CA VAL A 210 -4.07 9.03 1.80
C VAL A 210 -3.09 9.90 1.04
N LEU A 211 -3.03 9.72 -0.27
CA LEU A 211 -2.27 10.56 -1.19
C LEU A 211 -3.21 11.16 -2.23
N PHE A 212 -3.12 12.47 -2.41
CA PHE A 212 -3.85 13.24 -3.41
C PHE A 212 -2.89 13.93 -4.37
N SER A 213 -3.32 14.12 -5.62
CA SER A 213 -2.68 15.11 -6.50
C SER A 213 -3.11 16.53 -6.14
N ASP A 214 -2.28 17.51 -6.40
CA ASP A 214 -2.62 18.94 -6.27
C ASP A 214 -3.84 19.29 -7.12
N ASP A 215 -3.94 18.76 -8.34
CA ASP A 215 -5.08 18.97 -9.23
C ASP A 215 -6.40 18.53 -8.59
N PHE A 216 -6.45 17.33 -8.02
CA PHE A 216 -7.65 16.87 -7.32
C PHE A 216 -8.01 17.78 -6.14
N VAL A 217 -7.02 18.20 -5.36
CA VAL A 217 -7.25 19.08 -4.19
C VAL A 217 -7.80 20.43 -4.62
N ASN A 218 -7.25 21.01 -5.69
CA ASN A 218 -7.65 22.33 -6.21
C ASN A 218 -9.06 22.29 -6.82
N ASP A 219 -9.33 21.31 -7.70
CA ASP A 219 -10.60 21.23 -8.42
C ASP A 219 -11.77 20.85 -7.49
N SER A 220 -11.55 19.89 -6.58
CA SER A 220 -12.58 19.47 -5.63
C SER A 220 -12.85 20.51 -4.54
N ALA A 221 -11.89 21.39 -4.26
CA ALA A 221 -11.91 22.38 -3.19
C ALA A 221 -12.36 21.79 -1.84
N PHE A 222 -12.09 20.49 -1.61
CA PHE A 222 -12.53 19.82 -0.38
C PHE A 222 -11.73 20.25 0.84
N LEU A 223 -10.44 20.58 0.64
CA LEU A 223 -9.53 20.97 1.71
C LEU A 223 -9.72 22.46 2.06
N LYS A 224 -9.67 22.81 3.34
CA LYS A 224 -9.69 24.21 3.77
C LYS A 224 -8.44 24.94 3.29
N THR A 225 -8.62 26.10 2.67
CA THR A 225 -7.52 26.91 2.12
C THR A 225 -6.49 27.33 3.18
N LYS A 226 -6.93 27.52 4.44
CA LYS A 226 -6.06 27.90 5.56
C LYS A 226 -5.36 26.70 6.24
N ARG A 227 -5.50 25.47 5.72
CA ARG A 227 -4.77 24.31 6.27
C ARG A 227 -3.28 24.50 6.08
N LYS A 228 -2.55 24.40 7.17
CA LYS A 228 -1.09 24.42 7.13
C LYS A 228 -0.60 23.15 6.43
N ARG A 229 0.30 23.34 5.47
CA ARG A 229 0.96 22.27 4.72
C ARG A 229 2.43 22.21 5.17
N TYR A 230 2.93 21.02 5.39
CA TYR A 230 4.29 20.76 5.84
C TYR A 230 5.02 19.98 4.76
N LEU A 231 6.09 20.56 4.23
CA LEU A 231 6.88 19.92 3.18
C LEU A 231 7.62 18.70 3.73
N LYS A 232 7.49 17.58 3.06
CA LYS A 232 8.23 16.35 3.35
C LYS A 232 8.68 15.68 2.07
N GLN A 233 9.66 14.80 2.17
CA GLN A 233 10.05 13.92 1.08
C GLN A 233 9.21 12.65 1.10
N GLY A 234 8.88 12.14 -0.08
CA GLY A 234 8.28 10.83 -0.31
C GLY A 234 9.07 10.05 -1.34
N GLU A 235 8.82 8.75 -1.40
CA GLU A 235 9.48 7.83 -2.31
C GLU A 235 8.45 7.03 -3.10
N GLY A 236 8.80 6.71 -4.34
CA GLY A 236 8.02 5.83 -5.21
C GLY A 236 8.90 5.14 -6.25
N LEU A 237 8.29 4.32 -7.10
CA LEU A 237 8.99 3.59 -8.18
C LEU A 237 9.80 4.49 -9.12
N GLY A 238 9.38 5.73 -9.29
CA GLY A 238 10.06 6.70 -10.14
C GLY A 238 11.20 7.44 -9.44
N GLY A 239 11.32 7.34 -8.12
CA GLY A 239 12.29 8.03 -7.30
C GLY A 239 11.67 8.92 -6.23
N ARG A 240 12.43 9.90 -5.78
CA ARG A 240 12.05 10.85 -4.72
C ARG A 240 11.08 11.91 -5.25
N VAL A 241 10.13 12.32 -4.40
CA VAL A 241 9.16 13.36 -4.70
C VAL A 241 8.89 14.22 -3.48
N ASP A 242 8.78 15.53 -3.71
CA ASP A 242 8.38 16.46 -2.65
C ASP A 242 6.85 16.38 -2.47
N MET A 243 6.41 16.24 -1.21
CA MET A 243 5.00 16.14 -0.83
C MET A 243 4.68 17.12 0.28
N TYR A 244 3.41 17.50 0.39
CA TYR A 244 2.90 18.29 1.50
C TYR A 244 2.05 17.43 2.43
N LEU A 245 2.41 17.37 3.70
CA LEU A 245 1.63 16.73 4.75
C LEU A 245 0.68 17.74 5.39
N THR A 246 -0.59 17.35 5.55
CA THR A 246 -1.61 18.12 6.27
C THR A 246 -2.61 17.18 6.93
N VAL A 247 -3.66 17.74 7.57
CA VAL A 247 -4.70 16.94 8.24
C VAL A 247 -6.08 17.31 7.69
N MET A 248 -6.83 16.34 7.19
CA MET A 248 -8.23 16.52 6.83
C MET A 248 -9.17 16.07 7.96
N LYS A 249 -10.41 16.58 7.97
CA LYS A 249 -11.40 16.30 9.03
C LYS A 249 -11.82 14.84 9.11
N SER A 250 -12.09 14.19 7.98
CA SER A 250 -12.46 12.76 7.97
C SER A 250 -12.35 12.06 6.62
N LEU A 251 -12.13 10.74 6.72
CA LEU A 251 -12.24 9.74 5.65
C LEU A 251 -13.34 8.76 6.05
N ARG A 252 -14.18 8.34 5.08
CA ARG A 252 -15.18 7.28 5.26
C ARG A 252 -15.07 6.22 4.19
N ILE A 253 -14.94 4.96 4.61
CA ILE A 253 -14.89 3.77 3.77
C ILE A 253 -16.02 2.85 4.23
N GLY A 254 -17.05 2.65 3.40
CA GLY A 254 -18.24 1.94 3.84
C GLY A 254 -18.82 2.52 5.12
N PRO A 255 -19.05 1.72 6.20
CA PRO A 255 -19.53 2.19 7.48
C PRO A 255 -18.43 2.86 8.33
N TYR A 256 -17.16 2.62 8.03
CA TYR A 256 -16.03 3.03 8.87
C TYR A 256 -15.67 4.50 8.63
N ARG A 257 -15.46 5.22 9.72
CA ARG A 257 -15.10 6.66 9.68
C ARG A 257 -13.85 6.92 10.50
N PHE A 258 -12.84 7.47 9.85
CA PHE A 258 -11.62 7.99 10.47
C PHE A 258 -11.71 9.51 10.58
N ARG A 259 -11.21 10.06 11.70
CA ARG A 259 -11.21 11.51 11.98
C ARG A 259 -9.80 12.04 12.06
N ASN A 260 -9.62 13.32 11.70
CA ASN A 260 -8.33 14.02 11.73
C ASN A 260 -7.25 13.21 11.00
N VAL A 261 -7.54 12.80 9.76
CA VAL A 261 -6.67 11.92 8.98
C VAL A 261 -5.51 12.74 8.41
N PRO A 262 -4.23 12.38 8.71
CA PRO A 262 -3.09 12.93 7.99
C PRO A 262 -3.21 12.59 6.50
N VAL A 263 -2.85 13.51 5.62
CA VAL A 263 -2.91 13.28 4.17
C VAL A 263 -1.70 13.88 3.50
N ASN A 264 -1.25 13.25 2.45
CA ASN A 264 -0.15 13.72 1.62
C ASN A 264 -0.71 14.28 0.31
N ILE A 265 -0.11 15.35 -0.16
CA ILE A 265 -0.47 16.05 -1.41
C ILE A 265 0.81 16.24 -2.20
N PHE A 266 0.80 15.92 -3.49
CA PHE A 266 1.99 16.08 -4.34
C PHE A 266 1.62 16.58 -5.73
N ASN A 267 2.60 17.13 -6.43
CA ASN A 267 2.45 17.47 -7.84
C ASN A 267 2.59 16.18 -8.67
N ASP A 268 1.50 15.76 -9.32
CA ASP A 268 1.41 14.48 -10.05
C ASP A 268 1.70 14.66 -11.55
N ASP A 269 2.91 15.12 -11.90
CA ASP A 269 3.33 15.40 -13.28
C ASP A 269 3.13 14.24 -14.24
N TYR A 270 3.10 13.02 -13.72
CA TYR A 270 2.96 11.79 -14.52
C TYR A 270 1.56 11.20 -14.49
N ASN A 271 0.61 11.86 -13.84
CA ASN A 271 -0.76 11.40 -13.62
C ASN A 271 -0.84 9.94 -13.09
N VAL A 272 -0.03 9.64 -12.08
CA VAL A 272 0.02 8.32 -11.43
C VAL A 272 -1.26 8.06 -10.64
N THR A 273 -1.84 9.11 -10.06
CA THR A 273 -3.13 9.02 -9.35
C THR A 273 -4.33 8.89 -10.28
N SER A 274 -4.11 8.98 -11.61
CA SER A 274 -5.15 8.84 -12.63
C SER A 274 -6.30 9.84 -12.49
N TYR A 275 -6.01 11.06 -12.06
CA TYR A 275 -7.00 12.14 -12.05
C TYR A 275 -7.34 12.56 -13.51
N PRO A 276 -8.59 12.85 -13.91
CA PRO A 276 -9.78 13.01 -13.04
C PRO A 276 -10.58 11.71 -12.77
N SER A 277 -10.13 10.54 -13.21
CA SER A 277 -10.87 9.28 -12.99
C SER A 277 -10.84 8.85 -11.52
N LEU A 278 -9.74 9.10 -10.82
CA LEU A 278 -9.54 8.79 -9.40
C LEU A 278 -9.20 10.07 -8.62
N GLY A 279 -9.58 10.10 -7.33
CA GLY A 279 -9.22 11.18 -6.42
C GLY A 279 -7.85 11.01 -5.75
N GLY A 280 -7.15 9.92 -6.04
CA GLY A 280 -5.89 9.55 -5.40
C GLY A 280 -5.88 8.11 -4.89
N LEU A 281 -5.08 7.82 -3.88
CA LEU A 281 -5.02 6.51 -3.25
C LEU A 281 -5.26 6.57 -1.73
N ILE A 282 -5.75 5.46 -1.19
CA ILE A 282 -5.84 5.20 0.26
C ILE A 282 -4.83 4.08 0.55
N GLY A 283 -3.87 4.38 1.40
CA GLY A 283 -2.74 3.51 1.68
C GLY A 283 -2.91 2.61 2.89
N ASN A 284 -1.88 1.82 3.14
CA ASN A 284 -1.92 0.73 4.11
C ASN A 284 -1.95 1.19 5.57
N GLU A 285 -1.56 2.43 5.88
CA GLU A 285 -1.76 3.00 7.23
C GLU A 285 -3.26 3.05 7.62
N ILE A 286 -4.17 3.06 6.64
CA ILE A 286 -5.61 2.90 6.87
C ILE A 286 -5.98 1.41 6.93
N PHE A 287 -5.51 0.59 5.97
CA PHE A 287 -5.97 -0.79 5.83
C PHE A 287 -5.37 -1.77 6.85
N ARG A 288 -4.18 -1.52 7.38
CA ARG A 288 -3.60 -2.30 8.49
C ARG A 288 -4.45 -2.30 9.77
N ARG A 289 -5.45 -1.42 9.85
CA ARG A 289 -6.44 -1.33 10.93
C ARG A 289 -7.55 -2.37 10.80
N PHE A 290 -7.48 -3.19 9.75
CA PHE A 290 -8.41 -4.28 9.46
C PHE A 290 -7.64 -5.56 9.18
N ASN A 291 -8.30 -6.69 9.44
CA ASN A 291 -7.96 -7.92 8.73
C ASN A 291 -8.70 -7.89 7.40
N VAL A 292 -8.01 -8.18 6.31
CA VAL A 292 -8.48 -7.95 4.93
C VAL A 292 -8.65 -9.29 4.22
N ILE A 293 -9.79 -9.49 3.54
CA ILE A 293 -9.92 -10.54 2.54
C ILE A 293 -10.09 -9.87 1.18
N LEU A 294 -9.21 -10.21 0.26
CA LEU A 294 -9.16 -9.64 -1.09
C LEU A 294 -9.51 -10.74 -2.11
N ASN A 295 -10.62 -10.55 -2.82
CA ASN A 295 -11.09 -11.44 -3.87
C ASN A 295 -11.26 -10.66 -5.18
N TYR A 296 -10.27 -10.75 -6.06
CA TYR A 296 -10.27 -10.06 -7.36
C TYR A 296 -11.36 -10.57 -8.29
N GLU A 297 -11.56 -11.89 -8.33
CA GLU A 297 -12.54 -12.52 -9.22
C GLU A 297 -13.97 -12.06 -8.95
N LYS A 298 -14.36 -11.99 -7.67
CA LYS A 298 -15.69 -11.54 -7.24
C LYS A 298 -15.79 -10.02 -7.06
N GLN A 299 -14.70 -9.30 -7.29
CA GLN A 299 -14.59 -7.86 -7.01
C GLN A 299 -15.04 -7.52 -5.58
N GLN A 300 -14.48 -8.20 -4.61
CA GLN A 300 -14.87 -8.09 -3.21
C GLN A 300 -13.65 -7.84 -2.34
N ILE A 301 -13.78 -6.89 -1.40
CA ILE A 301 -12.83 -6.66 -0.33
C ILE A 301 -13.62 -6.68 0.98
N HIS A 302 -13.32 -7.63 1.84
CA HIS A 302 -13.93 -7.71 3.16
C HIS A 302 -12.97 -7.12 4.19
N LEU A 303 -13.46 -6.16 4.98
CA LEU A 303 -12.71 -5.48 6.02
C LEU A 303 -13.29 -5.84 7.39
N THR A 304 -12.52 -6.49 8.24
CA THR A 304 -12.88 -6.75 9.65
C THR A 304 -11.98 -5.89 10.53
N PRO A 305 -12.52 -4.94 11.32
CA PRO A 305 -11.72 -4.16 12.26
C PRO A 305 -10.89 -5.08 13.18
N ASN A 306 -9.62 -4.75 13.32
CA ASN A 306 -8.70 -5.46 14.20
C ASN A 306 -8.32 -4.59 15.42
N ARG A 307 -7.41 -5.07 16.30
CA ARG A 307 -6.97 -4.33 17.50
C ARG A 307 -6.37 -2.94 17.20
N PHE A 308 -5.87 -2.72 15.97
CA PHE A 308 -5.29 -1.44 15.56
C PHE A 308 -6.33 -0.44 15.02
N PHE A 309 -7.61 -0.81 14.93
CA PHE A 309 -8.66 0.02 14.32
C PHE A 309 -8.77 1.40 14.99
N THR A 310 -8.64 1.46 16.30
CA THR A 310 -8.72 2.71 17.09
C THR A 310 -7.37 3.34 17.39
N SER A 311 -6.27 2.77 16.89
CA SER A 311 -4.93 3.34 17.11
C SER A 311 -4.86 4.78 16.59
N PRO A 312 -4.21 5.70 17.31
CA PRO A 312 -4.05 7.07 16.83
C PRO A 312 -3.24 7.09 15.53
N PHE A 313 -3.45 8.13 14.72
CA PHE A 313 -2.53 8.44 13.64
C PHE A 313 -1.29 9.11 14.17
N ASP A 314 -0.20 8.98 13.44
CA ASP A 314 0.98 9.79 13.69
C ASP A 314 0.77 11.22 13.16
N TYR A 315 1.02 12.19 14.04
CA TYR A 315 0.94 13.62 13.72
C TYR A 315 2.29 14.32 13.92
N ALA A 316 3.34 13.57 14.14
CA ALA A 316 4.65 14.14 14.32
C ALA A 316 5.22 14.64 12.99
N TYR A 317 5.72 15.85 12.98
CA TYR A 317 6.44 16.40 11.85
C TYR A 317 7.79 16.92 12.30
N SER A 318 8.84 16.27 11.87
CA SER A 318 10.24 16.65 12.09
C SER A 318 10.88 17.31 10.87
N GLY A 319 10.45 16.92 9.67
CA GLY A 319 11.11 17.24 8.40
C GLY A 319 12.32 16.34 8.14
N ILE A 320 12.47 15.23 8.89
CA ILE A 320 13.51 14.22 8.67
C ILE A 320 12.88 13.02 7.99
N GLU A 321 13.47 12.58 6.88
CA GLU A 321 13.35 11.21 6.37
C GLU A 321 14.71 10.54 6.56
N LEU A 322 14.72 9.28 7.00
CA LEU A 322 15.93 8.51 7.28
C LEU A 322 16.08 7.36 6.28
N TYR A 323 17.32 7.15 5.86
CA TYR A 323 17.74 6.09 4.95
C TYR A 323 18.87 5.29 5.58
N LEU A 324 18.92 3.99 5.33
CA LEU A 324 20.08 3.18 5.67
C LEU A 324 21.04 3.18 4.46
N VAL A 325 22.21 3.75 4.63
CA VAL A 325 23.28 3.78 3.61
C VAL A 325 24.55 3.24 4.28
N ASP A 326 25.14 2.19 3.70
CA ASP A 326 26.32 1.51 4.25
C ASP A 326 26.22 1.14 5.74
N GLY A 327 25.02 0.70 6.15
CA GLY A 327 24.74 0.30 7.53
C GLY A 327 24.55 1.46 8.52
N VAL A 328 24.51 2.72 8.04
CA VAL A 328 24.34 3.91 8.86
C VAL A 328 23.02 4.62 8.50
N ALA A 329 22.27 5.08 9.51
CA ALA A 329 21.07 5.88 9.31
C ALA A 329 21.45 7.31 8.94
N VAL A 330 21.16 7.74 7.72
CA VAL A 330 21.44 9.10 7.24
C VAL A 330 20.16 9.87 6.96
N THR A 331 20.23 11.19 7.13
CA THR A 331 19.11 12.09 6.78
C THR A 331 19.03 12.30 5.28
N GLY A 332 17.82 12.23 4.72
CA GLY A 332 17.52 12.70 3.37
C GLY A 332 17.49 14.24 3.30
N LYS A 333 16.96 14.75 2.19
CA LYS A 333 16.77 16.19 1.98
C LYS A 333 15.97 16.81 3.13
N ILE A 334 16.53 17.85 3.75
CA ILE A 334 15.88 18.58 4.83
C ILE A 334 15.02 19.70 4.26
N PRO A 335 13.69 19.68 4.44
CA PRO A 335 12.81 20.71 3.90
C PRO A 335 13.01 22.05 4.58
N ALA A 336 12.99 23.13 3.76
CA ALA A 336 13.05 24.50 4.27
C ALA A 336 11.89 24.81 5.24
N GLY A 337 12.18 25.51 6.31
CA GLY A 337 11.24 25.87 7.38
C GLY A 337 10.87 24.71 8.32
N SER A 338 11.42 23.50 8.10
CA SER A 338 11.19 22.35 8.96
C SER A 338 11.81 22.48 10.34
N PRO A 339 11.35 21.70 11.35
CA PRO A 339 12.04 21.58 12.61
C PRO A 339 13.51 21.13 12.50
N ALA A 340 13.79 20.22 11.58
CA ALA A 340 15.14 19.72 11.33
C ALA A 340 16.08 20.80 10.82
N GLU A 341 15.65 21.60 9.82
CA GLU A 341 16.43 22.74 9.34
C GLU A 341 16.72 23.74 10.47
N LYS A 342 15.69 24.10 11.25
CA LYS A 342 15.84 25.02 12.40
C LYS A 342 16.77 24.49 13.47
N ALA A 343 16.89 23.18 13.58
CA ALA A 343 17.83 22.52 14.47
C ALA A 343 19.25 22.40 13.88
N GLY A 344 19.47 22.88 12.64
CA GLY A 344 20.76 22.87 11.96
C GLY A 344 21.14 21.51 11.35
N LEU A 345 20.19 20.61 11.16
CA LEU A 345 20.41 19.34 10.45
C LEU A 345 20.49 19.57 8.94
N ASN A 346 21.34 18.82 8.27
CA ASN A 346 21.54 18.85 6.83
C ASN A 346 21.33 17.47 6.21
N GLU A 347 21.09 17.40 4.91
CA GLU A 347 21.14 16.14 4.17
C GLU A 347 22.50 15.45 4.34
N GLY A 348 22.47 14.13 4.55
CA GLY A 348 23.64 13.29 4.74
C GLY A 348 24.19 13.28 6.19
N ASP A 349 23.52 13.90 7.15
CA ASP A 349 23.88 13.74 8.57
C ASP A 349 23.63 12.31 9.03
N GLU A 350 24.62 11.67 9.65
CA GLU A 350 24.52 10.32 10.19
C GLU A 350 23.87 10.37 11.59
N ILE A 351 22.66 9.85 11.76
CA ILE A 351 21.94 9.85 13.02
C ILE A 351 22.39 8.70 13.89
N LEU A 352 23.02 8.99 15.02
CA LEU A 352 23.58 8.01 15.94
C LEU A 352 22.67 7.73 17.13
N ALA A 353 21.92 8.74 17.60
CA ALA A 353 21.00 8.57 18.72
C ALA A 353 19.89 9.60 18.73
N ILE A 354 18.72 9.18 19.22
CA ILE A 354 17.56 10.02 19.51
C ILE A 354 17.24 9.88 21.00
N ASN A 355 17.15 11.01 21.72
CA ASN A 355 16.89 11.06 23.17
C ASN A 355 17.85 10.16 23.96
N ASN A 356 19.16 10.19 23.64
CA ASN A 356 20.23 9.38 24.22
C ASN A 356 20.08 7.86 24.09
N ARG A 357 19.24 7.37 23.18
CA ARG A 357 19.15 5.95 22.82
C ARG A 357 20.08 5.69 21.63
N PHE A 358 21.16 4.96 21.89
CA PHE A 358 22.16 4.54 20.90
C PHE A 358 21.88 3.13 20.38
N GLY A 359 22.48 2.77 19.24
CA GLY A 359 22.40 1.43 18.68
C GLY A 359 21.02 1.04 18.15
N MET A 360 20.16 2.03 17.90
CA MET A 360 18.83 1.83 17.34
C MET A 360 18.92 1.42 15.87
N GLN A 361 18.10 0.46 15.48
CA GLN A 361 17.90 0.16 14.07
C GLN A 361 17.14 1.30 13.36
N LEU A 362 17.19 1.34 12.04
CA LEU A 362 16.55 2.41 11.26
C LEU A 362 15.06 2.59 11.62
N ASP A 363 14.32 1.48 11.75
CA ASP A 363 12.89 1.53 12.08
C ASP A 363 12.64 2.09 13.49
N ASP A 364 13.48 1.75 14.48
CA ASP A 364 13.41 2.30 15.83
C ASP A 364 13.66 3.83 15.83
N LEU A 365 14.62 4.30 15.03
CA LEU A 365 14.91 5.73 14.88
C LEU A 365 13.70 6.46 14.25
N LYS A 366 13.10 5.87 13.21
CA LYS A 366 11.88 6.41 12.59
C LYS A 366 10.73 6.46 13.58
N GLN A 367 10.48 5.38 14.32
CA GLN A 367 9.43 5.32 15.33
C GLN A 367 9.65 6.35 16.45
N ALA A 368 10.91 6.55 16.87
CA ALA A 368 11.24 7.57 17.88
C ALA A 368 10.91 8.99 17.40
N LEU A 369 11.10 9.29 16.11
CA LEU A 369 10.71 10.57 15.52
C LEU A 369 9.20 10.73 15.35
N GLN A 370 8.49 9.64 15.04
CA GLN A 370 7.04 9.63 14.81
C GLN A 370 6.25 9.72 16.12
N SER A 371 6.70 9.05 17.18
CA SER A 371 5.97 8.98 18.45
C SER A 371 6.24 10.14 19.41
N THR A 372 7.14 11.06 19.08
CA THR A 372 7.59 12.11 19.99
C THR A 372 7.16 13.49 19.52
N TYR A 373 6.62 14.29 20.43
CA TYR A 373 6.30 15.70 20.19
C TYR A 373 7.12 16.60 21.12
N GLY A 374 7.43 17.81 20.66
CA GLY A 374 8.23 18.77 21.43
C GLY A 374 9.72 18.54 21.25
N LYS A 375 10.50 18.77 22.31
CA LYS A 375 11.96 18.76 22.26
C LYS A 375 12.50 17.34 22.15
N VAL A 376 13.27 17.09 21.11
CA VAL A 376 13.98 15.83 20.84
C VAL A 376 15.46 16.13 20.71
N LYS A 377 16.29 15.47 21.53
CA LYS A 377 17.75 15.54 21.42
C LYS A 377 18.23 14.59 20.34
N ILE A 378 19.04 15.08 19.41
CA ILE A 378 19.63 14.30 18.32
C ILE A 378 21.13 14.36 18.43
N ILE A 379 21.78 13.20 18.43
CA ILE A 379 23.23 13.04 18.34
C ILE A 379 23.51 12.52 16.94
N TYR A 380 24.36 13.21 16.22
CA TYR A 380 24.64 12.91 14.82
C TYR A 380 26.10 13.16 14.48
N ARG A 381 26.57 12.59 13.38
CA ARG A 381 27.90 12.81 12.84
C ARG A 381 27.78 13.53 11.49
N ARG A 382 28.58 14.57 11.30
CA ARG A 382 28.70 15.31 10.04
C ARG A 382 30.16 15.41 9.66
N LYS A 383 30.55 14.86 8.50
CA LYS A 383 31.95 14.85 8.03
C LYS A 383 32.93 14.36 9.11
N GLY A 384 32.59 13.29 9.80
CA GLY A 384 33.40 12.70 10.87
C GLY A 384 33.29 13.38 12.24
N VAL A 385 32.70 14.58 12.34
CA VAL A 385 32.57 15.35 13.60
C VAL A 385 31.28 14.96 14.33
N LEU A 386 31.38 14.61 15.60
CA LEU A 386 30.24 14.33 16.48
C LEU A 386 29.57 15.61 16.94
N LEU A 387 28.28 15.75 16.70
CA LEU A 387 27.48 16.92 17.00
C LEU A 387 26.20 16.54 17.76
N THR A 388 25.66 17.51 18.47
CA THR A 388 24.38 17.36 19.18
C THR A 388 23.49 18.56 18.91
N THR A 389 22.21 18.33 18.70
CA THR A 389 21.22 19.39 18.60
C THR A 389 19.92 19.02 19.30
N VAL A 390 19.06 20.02 19.53
CA VAL A 390 17.70 19.83 20.05
C VAL A 390 16.72 20.34 19.01
N MET A 391 15.91 19.43 18.50
CA MET A 391 14.87 19.71 17.53
C MET A 391 13.50 19.76 18.20
N ASN A 392 12.63 20.66 17.76
CA ASN A 392 11.25 20.75 18.29
C ASN A 392 10.25 20.14 17.31
N VAL A 393 9.92 18.87 17.48
CA VAL A 393 8.95 18.13 16.63
C VAL A 393 7.56 18.72 16.79
N ILE A 394 6.92 19.02 15.65
CA ILE A 394 5.60 19.66 15.58
C ILE A 394 4.50 18.61 15.59
N ASN A 395 3.45 18.83 16.40
CA ASN A 395 2.20 18.09 16.26
C ASN A 395 1.29 18.80 15.25
N ILE A 396 1.12 18.20 14.05
CA ILE A 396 0.33 18.79 12.94
C ILE A 396 -1.18 18.73 13.16
N SER A 397 -1.66 17.96 14.15
CA SER A 397 -3.09 17.90 14.48
C SER A 397 -3.56 19.13 15.26
N LYS A 398 -2.64 19.83 15.93
CA LYS A 398 -2.93 21.06 16.65
C LYS A 398 -3.02 22.22 15.67
N LYS A 399 -4.08 23.04 15.83
CA LYS A 399 -4.34 24.23 15.00
C LYS A 399 -3.35 25.35 15.32
#